data_2be2b1fa18c0f6d689320bb1009aac51
#
_entry.id   2be2b1fa18c0f6d689320bb1009aac51
#
_cell.length_a   1.000
_cell.length_b   1.000
_cell.length_c   1.000
_cell.angle_alpha   90.00
_cell.angle_beta   90.00
_cell.angle_gamma   90.00
#
_symmetry.space_group_name_H-M   'P 1'
#
loop_
_entity.id
_entity.type
_entity.pdbx_description
1 polymer ?
#
loop_
_entity_poly.entity_id
_entity_poly.type
_entity_poly.pdbx_seq_one_letter_code
_entity_poly.pdbx_strand_id
1 'polypeptide(L)'
;MLVRGIRGAITVDSNNKEEIIKKTKELLVTLKKENDFMIEDIVSTFFSVTPDLNAAFPAQAARELNWDRVPLFDMKEIDVPGSLPRCIRILIQINCQKSQAEMKHCYLRGARILRKDLMNKISGQKESEFK
;
A
#
# COMPACT_ATOMS: atom_id res chain seq x y z
N MET A 1 -0.42 17.70 -15.63
CA MET A 1 -0.28 16.45 -14.85
C MET A 1 -0.16 16.78 -13.38
N LEU A 2 -0.87 16.06 -12.55
CA LEU A 2 -0.84 16.28 -11.11
C LEU A 2 -0.37 15.01 -10.40
N VAL A 3 0.14 15.17 -9.17
CA VAL A 3 0.55 14.01 -8.37
C VAL A 3 -0.68 13.44 -7.67
N ARG A 4 -0.83 12.12 -7.76
CA ARG A 4 -1.91 11.39 -7.08
C ARG A 4 -1.33 10.34 -6.16
N GLY A 5 -2.03 10.06 -5.07
CA GLY A 5 -1.62 9.06 -4.09
C GLY A 5 -2.46 7.80 -4.19
N ILE A 6 -1.79 6.65 -4.14
CA ILE A 6 -2.45 5.34 -4.14
C ILE A 6 -1.99 4.59 -2.91
N ARG A 7 -2.93 4.10 -2.11
CA ARG A 7 -2.62 3.33 -0.92
C ARG A 7 -2.88 1.85 -1.13
N GLY A 8 -2.10 1.05 -0.45
CA GLY A 8 -2.32 -0.38 -0.41
C GLY A 8 -1.87 -0.98 0.90
N ALA A 9 -2.36 -2.16 1.20
CA ALA A 9 -1.90 -2.93 2.35
C ALA A 9 -2.09 -4.41 2.07
N ILE A 10 -1.24 -5.22 2.70
CA ILE A 10 -1.29 -6.67 2.61
C ILE A 10 -0.74 -7.26 3.90
N THR A 11 -1.29 -8.38 4.34
CA THR A 11 -0.74 -9.10 5.47
C THR A 11 0.13 -10.27 5.01
N VAL A 12 1.08 -10.64 5.85
CA VAL A 12 1.91 -11.82 5.63
C VAL A 12 1.60 -12.87 6.69
N ASP A 13 1.83 -14.14 6.35
CA ASP A 13 1.51 -15.25 7.25
C ASP A 13 2.59 -15.46 8.32
N SER A 14 3.82 -15.09 8.02
CA SER A 14 4.93 -15.25 8.95
C SER A 14 6.01 -14.22 8.68
N ASN A 15 6.78 -13.90 9.72
CA ASN A 15 7.89 -12.96 9.61
C ASN A 15 9.13 -13.66 9.06
N ASN A 16 9.17 -13.85 7.75
CA ASN A 16 10.38 -14.30 7.08
C ASN A 16 10.58 -13.54 5.77
N LYS A 17 11.81 -13.51 5.31
CA LYS A 17 12.22 -12.70 4.16
C LYS A 17 11.42 -13.06 2.90
N GLU A 18 11.31 -14.34 2.59
CA GLU A 18 10.63 -14.77 1.37
C GLU A 18 9.17 -14.36 1.36
N GLU A 19 8.50 -14.50 2.48
CA GLU A 19 7.09 -14.17 2.62
C GLU A 19 6.86 -12.66 2.49
N ILE A 20 7.70 -11.86 3.14
CA ILE A 20 7.62 -10.39 3.06
C ILE A 20 7.79 -9.93 1.61
N ILE A 21 8.82 -10.43 0.93
CA ILE A 21 9.10 -10.04 -0.47
C ILE A 21 7.96 -10.49 -1.38
N LYS A 22 7.52 -11.74 -1.25
CA LYS A 22 6.46 -12.31 -2.08
C LYS A 22 5.16 -11.52 -1.97
N LYS A 23 4.72 -11.25 -0.73
CA LYS A 23 3.46 -10.52 -0.49
C LYS A 23 3.55 -9.07 -0.93
N THR A 24 4.70 -8.44 -0.74
CA THR A 24 4.92 -7.07 -1.20
C THR A 24 4.84 -7.00 -2.73
N LYS A 25 5.44 -7.97 -3.42
CA LYS A 25 5.31 -8.04 -4.89
C LYS A 25 3.87 -8.19 -5.33
N GLU A 26 3.11 -9.06 -4.67
CA GLU A 26 1.70 -9.27 -4.98
C GLU A 26 0.93 -7.95 -4.90
N LEU A 27 1.17 -7.17 -3.86
CA LEU A 27 0.50 -5.89 -3.67
C LEU A 27 0.94 -4.87 -4.73
N LEU A 28 2.25 -4.76 -4.99
CA LEU A 28 2.76 -3.82 -6.00
C LEU A 28 2.22 -4.13 -7.39
N VAL A 29 2.20 -5.39 -7.78
CA VAL A 29 1.68 -5.82 -9.08
C VAL A 29 0.19 -5.50 -9.19
N THR A 30 -0.57 -5.75 -8.13
CA THR A 30 -2.00 -5.46 -8.10
C THR A 30 -2.27 -3.96 -8.20
N LEU A 31 -1.54 -3.14 -7.44
CA LEU A 31 -1.68 -1.69 -7.49
C LEU A 31 -1.38 -1.12 -8.88
N LYS A 32 -0.32 -1.62 -9.52
CA LYS A 32 0.05 -1.19 -10.87
C LYS A 32 -1.01 -1.58 -11.89
N LYS A 33 -1.51 -2.80 -11.82
CA LYS A 33 -2.52 -3.31 -12.73
C LYS A 33 -3.84 -2.53 -12.59
N GLU A 34 -4.29 -2.32 -11.36
CA GLU A 34 -5.57 -1.65 -11.11
C GLU A 34 -5.55 -0.17 -11.49
N ASN A 35 -4.40 0.48 -11.42
CA ASN A 35 -4.27 1.90 -11.70
C ASN A 35 -3.61 2.21 -13.04
N ASP A 36 -3.14 1.19 -13.73
CA ASP A 36 -2.59 1.29 -15.10
C ASP A 36 -1.56 2.42 -15.27
N PHE A 37 -0.60 2.51 -14.33
CA PHE A 37 0.48 3.48 -14.45
C PHE A 37 1.76 2.81 -14.94
N MET A 38 2.64 3.63 -15.51
CA MET A 38 3.98 3.19 -15.89
C MET A 38 4.94 3.43 -14.74
N ILE A 39 5.98 2.60 -14.65
CA ILE A 39 6.98 2.75 -13.57
C ILE A 39 7.61 4.15 -13.59
N GLU A 40 7.85 4.70 -14.75
CA GLU A 40 8.43 6.04 -14.91
C GLU A 40 7.52 7.17 -14.44
N ASP A 41 6.23 6.91 -14.24
CA ASP A 41 5.30 7.89 -13.70
C ASP A 41 5.35 7.96 -12.18
N ILE A 42 6.03 7.02 -11.54
CA ILE A 42 6.11 6.97 -10.07
C ILE A 42 7.06 8.04 -9.56
N VAL A 43 6.54 8.90 -8.69
CA VAL A 43 7.34 9.95 -8.04
C VAL A 43 8.12 9.36 -6.88
N SER A 44 7.46 8.58 -6.03
CA SER A 44 8.05 7.96 -4.85
C SER A 44 7.14 6.86 -4.32
N THR A 45 7.70 5.94 -3.56
CA THR A 45 6.95 4.87 -2.92
C THR A 45 7.43 4.70 -1.49
N PHE A 46 6.49 4.71 -0.57
CA PHE A 46 6.74 4.54 0.86
C PHE A 46 6.15 3.21 1.32
N PHE A 47 6.95 2.48 2.09
CA PHE A 47 6.53 1.22 2.70
C PHE A 47 6.57 1.37 4.20
N SER A 48 5.56 0.85 4.89
CA SER A 48 5.63 0.70 6.33
C SER A 48 5.33 -0.75 6.71
N VAL A 49 5.95 -1.21 7.77
CA VAL A 49 5.73 -2.57 8.28
C VAL A 49 5.41 -2.49 9.77
N THR A 50 4.50 -3.34 10.20
CA THR A 50 4.21 -3.47 11.62
C THR A 50 5.45 -3.98 12.36
N PRO A 51 5.60 -3.65 13.67
CA PRO A 51 6.83 -4.00 14.41
C PRO A 51 7.20 -5.48 14.44
N ASP A 52 6.23 -6.36 14.22
CA ASP A 52 6.44 -7.80 14.17
C ASP A 52 7.05 -8.29 12.85
N LEU A 53 7.27 -7.41 11.89
CA LEU A 53 7.92 -7.73 10.62
C LEU A 53 9.28 -7.05 10.56
N ASN A 54 10.35 -7.84 10.72
CA ASN A 54 11.72 -7.32 10.69
C ASN A 54 12.68 -8.21 9.89
N ALA A 55 12.16 -9.16 9.13
CA ALA A 55 13.01 -10.12 8.42
C ALA A 55 13.52 -9.62 7.07
N ALA A 56 12.92 -8.56 6.52
CA ALA A 56 13.34 -8.00 5.24
C ALA A 56 12.86 -6.57 5.09
N PHE A 57 13.50 -5.84 4.18
CA PHE A 57 13.02 -4.54 3.71
C PHE A 57 12.00 -4.76 2.59
N PRO A 58 10.75 -4.33 2.74
CA PRO A 58 9.78 -4.50 1.66
C PRO A 58 10.16 -3.80 0.35
N ALA A 59 10.95 -2.73 0.41
CA ALA A 59 11.43 -2.06 -0.80
C ALA A 59 12.23 -2.98 -1.72
N GLN A 60 12.81 -4.06 -1.20
CA GLN A 60 13.50 -5.05 -2.03
C GLN A 60 12.57 -5.67 -3.08
N ALA A 61 11.29 -5.84 -2.74
CA ALA A 61 10.30 -6.37 -3.69
C ALA A 61 10.17 -5.44 -4.91
N ALA A 62 10.15 -4.14 -4.69
CA ALA A 62 10.07 -3.17 -5.77
C ALA A 62 11.32 -3.21 -6.65
N ARG A 63 12.50 -3.33 -6.03
CA ARG A 63 13.76 -3.45 -6.79
C ARG A 63 13.77 -4.71 -7.65
N GLU A 64 13.23 -5.81 -7.14
CA GLU A 64 13.14 -7.06 -7.91
C GLU A 64 12.12 -6.98 -9.04
N LEU A 65 11.22 -6.00 -9.01
CA LEU A 65 10.27 -5.71 -10.09
C LEU A 65 10.80 -4.63 -11.03
N ASN A 66 12.08 -4.31 -10.96
CA ASN A 66 12.75 -3.32 -11.81
C ASN A 66 12.33 -1.88 -11.56
N TRP A 67 11.96 -1.55 -10.33
CA TRP A 67 11.65 -0.18 -9.92
C TRP A 67 12.94 0.55 -9.49
N ASP A 68 14.00 0.39 -10.26
CA ASP A 68 15.35 0.84 -9.87
C ASP A 68 15.48 2.35 -9.75
N ARG A 69 14.72 3.10 -10.54
CA ARG A 69 14.80 4.56 -10.53
C ARG A 69 13.76 5.23 -9.63
N VAL A 70 12.90 4.44 -9.02
CA VAL A 70 11.88 4.98 -8.11
C VAL A 70 12.50 5.23 -6.74
N PRO A 71 12.36 6.43 -6.17
CA PRO A 71 12.75 6.65 -4.79
C PRO A 71 11.88 5.79 -3.85
N LEU A 72 12.52 4.91 -3.09
CA LEU A 72 11.86 3.97 -2.19
C LEU A 72 12.25 4.29 -0.75
N PHE A 73 11.30 4.17 0.17
CA PHE A 73 11.54 4.46 1.58
C PHE A 73 10.80 3.45 2.45
N ASP A 74 11.54 2.77 3.32
CA ASP A 74 10.98 1.82 4.28
C ASP A 74 10.87 2.46 5.65
N MET A 75 9.73 2.24 6.32
CA MET A 75 9.45 2.82 7.64
C MET A 75 8.83 1.78 8.55
N LYS A 76 8.91 2.05 9.84
CA LYS A 76 8.22 1.26 10.85
C LYS A 76 6.86 1.88 11.13
N GLU A 77 5.82 1.06 11.14
CA GLU A 77 4.47 1.49 11.46
C GLU A 77 4.35 1.81 12.95
N ILE A 78 3.50 2.77 13.28
CA ILE A 78 3.19 3.09 14.68
C ILE A 78 2.58 1.86 15.34
N ASP A 79 3.14 1.48 16.47
CA ASP A 79 2.72 0.28 17.22
C ASP A 79 1.52 0.58 18.12
N VAL A 80 0.35 0.72 17.52
CA VAL A 80 -0.88 0.97 18.27
C VAL A 80 -1.44 -0.36 18.75
N PRO A 81 -1.68 -0.50 20.08
CA PRO A 81 -2.25 -1.74 20.60
C PRO A 81 -3.57 -2.09 19.93
N GLY A 82 -3.70 -3.36 19.55
CA GLY A 82 -4.90 -3.86 18.88
C GLY A 82 -4.94 -3.62 17.38
N SER A 83 -3.92 -2.99 16.80
CA SER A 83 -3.85 -2.81 15.35
C SER A 83 -3.56 -4.14 14.65
N LEU A 84 -3.87 -4.18 13.35
CA LEU A 84 -3.69 -5.37 12.52
C LEU A 84 -2.22 -5.80 12.49
N PRO A 85 -1.89 -7.04 12.91
CA PRO A 85 -0.50 -7.51 12.91
C PRO A 85 -0.04 -7.97 11.54
N ARG A 86 1.27 -8.11 11.39
CA ARG A 86 1.94 -8.63 10.21
C ARG A 86 1.43 -7.96 8.93
N CYS A 87 1.38 -6.63 8.97
CA CYS A 87 0.83 -5.83 7.89
C CYS A 87 1.90 -4.97 7.23
N ILE A 88 1.91 -4.97 5.91
CA ILE A 88 2.74 -4.10 5.07
C ILE A 88 1.80 -3.09 4.43
N ARG A 89 2.11 -1.80 4.56
CA ARG A 89 1.35 -0.72 3.92
C ARG A 89 2.22 -0.02 2.91
N ILE A 90 1.60 0.44 1.84
CA ILE A 90 2.30 1.11 0.75
C ILE A 90 1.54 2.39 0.40
N LEU A 91 2.31 3.45 0.16
CA LEU A 91 1.81 4.68 -0.46
C LEU A 91 2.65 4.93 -1.70
N ILE A 92 2.00 4.95 -2.86
CA ILE A 92 2.65 5.28 -4.13
C ILE A 92 2.15 6.64 -4.58
N GLN A 93 3.08 7.52 -4.94
CA GLN A 93 2.75 8.80 -5.56
C GLN A 93 3.10 8.72 -7.04
N ILE A 94 2.14 9.02 -7.89
CA ILE A 94 2.32 8.97 -9.34
C ILE A 94 1.93 10.31 -9.97
N ASN A 95 2.58 10.62 -11.08
CA ASN A 95 2.14 11.69 -11.98
C ASN A 95 1.04 11.11 -12.87
N CYS A 96 -0.11 11.76 -12.93
CA CYS A 96 -1.24 11.21 -13.63
C CYS A 96 -2.26 12.31 -13.95
N GLN A 97 -3.01 12.12 -15.03
CA GLN A 97 -4.04 13.07 -15.42
C GLN A 97 -5.39 12.77 -14.78
N LYS A 98 -5.55 11.57 -14.24
CA LYS A 98 -6.78 11.18 -13.56
C LYS A 98 -6.92 11.93 -12.24
N SER A 99 -8.15 12.04 -11.75
CA SER A 99 -8.39 12.64 -10.45
C SER A 99 -8.01 11.70 -9.31
N GLN A 100 -7.83 12.25 -8.12
CA GLN A 100 -7.56 11.42 -6.94
C GLN A 100 -8.71 10.43 -6.68
N ALA A 101 -9.94 10.83 -6.98
CA ALA A 101 -11.12 9.97 -6.80
C ALA A 101 -11.09 8.72 -7.70
N GLU A 102 -10.36 8.78 -8.81
CA GLU A 102 -10.22 7.65 -9.73
C GLU A 102 -9.12 6.65 -9.30
N MET A 103 -8.33 6.99 -8.30
CA MET A 103 -7.29 6.10 -7.81
C MET A 103 -7.92 4.91 -7.07
N LYS A 104 -7.43 3.71 -7.37
CA LYS A 104 -7.93 2.47 -6.79
C LYS A 104 -6.95 1.97 -5.74
N HIS A 105 -7.32 2.13 -4.49
CA HIS A 105 -6.55 1.59 -3.37
C HIS A 105 -6.81 0.09 -3.26
N CYS A 106 -5.79 -0.68 -2.90
CA CYS A 106 -5.89 -2.13 -2.85
C CYS A 106 -5.52 -2.66 -1.47
N TYR A 107 -6.42 -3.44 -0.89
CA TYR A 107 -6.22 -4.07 0.42
C TYR A 107 -6.39 -5.57 0.25
N LEU A 108 -5.29 -6.30 0.40
CA LEU A 108 -5.24 -7.72 0.08
C LEU A 108 -5.09 -8.59 1.32
N ARG A 109 -5.54 -9.83 1.20
CA ARG A 109 -5.45 -10.85 2.25
C ARG A 109 -6.05 -10.33 3.56
N GLY A 110 -5.37 -10.46 4.69
CA GLY A 110 -5.90 -9.98 5.98
C GLY A 110 -6.10 -8.48 6.06
N ALA A 111 -5.47 -7.71 5.19
CA ALA A 111 -5.63 -6.25 5.16
C ALA A 111 -6.97 -5.81 4.56
N ARG A 112 -7.77 -6.73 4.06
CA ARG A 112 -9.13 -6.43 3.57
C ARG A 112 -10.00 -5.81 4.66
N ILE A 113 -9.72 -6.10 5.91
CA ILE A 113 -10.46 -5.52 7.03
C ILE A 113 -10.28 -4.00 7.09
N LEU A 114 -9.12 -3.49 6.70
CA LEU A 114 -8.85 -2.05 6.65
C LEU A 114 -9.72 -1.35 5.61
N ARG A 115 -9.91 -1.97 4.45
CA ARG A 115 -10.80 -1.47 3.41
C ARG A 115 -12.24 -1.44 3.89
N LYS A 116 -12.66 -2.50 4.57
CA LYS A 116 -14.02 -2.61 5.12
C LYS A 116 -14.28 -1.51 6.12
N ASP A 117 -13.35 -1.28 7.04
CA ASP A 117 -13.46 -0.21 8.03
C ASP A 117 -13.53 1.17 7.38
N LEU A 118 -12.71 1.39 6.37
CA LEU A 118 -12.69 2.64 5.61
C LEU A 118 -14.00 2.88 4.89
N MET A 119 -14.56 1.86 4.25
CA MET A 119 -15.84 1.95 3.56
C MET A 119 -16.98 2.27 4.52
N ASN A 120 -17.01 1.65 5.69
CA ASN A 120 -18.00 1.92 6.71
C ASN A 120 -17.89 3.36 7.21
N LYS A 121 -16.68 3.86 7.42
CA LYS A 121 -16.45 5.24 7.85
C LYS A 121 -16.92 6.25 6.81
N ILE A 122 -16.62 6.00 5.53
CA ILE A 122 -17.05 6.87 4.44
C ILE A 122 -18.59 6.88 4.34
N SER A 123 -19.23 5.72 4.45
CA SER A 123 -20.69 5.62 4.44
C SER A 123 -21.31 6.39 5.61
N GLY A 124 -20.72 6.23 6.81
CA GLY A 124 -21.16 6.97 7.99
C GLY A 124 -21.02 8.47 7.83
N GLN A 125 -19.91 8.94 7.29
CA GLN A 125 -19.69 10.36 6.98
C GLN A 125 -20.73 10.87 5.99
N LYS A 126 -20.97 10.12 4.92
CA LYS A 126 -21.98 10.49 3.93
C LYS A 126 -23.34 10.68 4.58
N GLU A 127 -23.71 9.77 5.44
CA GLU A 127 -25.00 9.81 6.12
C GLU A 127 -25.11 11.00 7.09
N SER A 128 -24.03 11.31 7.81
CA SER A 128 -24.05 12.36 8.83
C SER A 128 -23.75 13.75 8.27
N GLU A 129 -22.87 13.87 7.30
CA GLU A 129 -22.38 15.16 6.78
C GLU A 129 -23.18 15.68 5.59
N PHE A 130 -23.74 14.79 4.80
CA PHE A 130 -24.42 15.16 3.55
C PHE A 130 -25.93 15.09 3.61
N LYS A 131 -26.46 14.80 4.76
CA LYS A 131 -27.88 14.94 5.03
C LYS A 131 -28.18 16.34 5.52
#